data_6fdfdae919b9459273a37e2a640ab11f
#
_entry.id   6fdfdae919b9459273a37e2a640ab11f
#
_cell.length_a   1.000
_cell.length_b   1.000
_cell.length_c   1.000
_cell.angle_alpha   90.00
_cell.angle_beta   90.00
_cell.angle_gamma   90.00
#
_symmetry.space_group_name_H-M   'P 1'
#
loop_
_entity.id
_entity.type
_entity.pdbx_description
1 polymer ?
#
loop_
_entity_poly.entity_id
_entity_poly.type
_entity_poly.pdbx_seq_one_letter_code
_entity_poly.pdbx_strand_id
1 'polypeptide(L)'
;MKKYLINRILRGLFSVIMVVGIVMLMIYSALDRNLIFSKDANYSHIRGNAKEVYMQQQWERYGYVDYVPYTEWLRSLMFHDEITQQEYDAAVKIGNKASNDSDATAKMVERFTQEMEEDGFKVVRLDAKIKKGTKKYQDGGEPRLYATKDIPLIMRLVKYIGGLISVDNVHDVEEDIENRGLEFTLHDPVYGGKKFSPAIMGNGTNHKYLLYFDNQFPFIHQNLVNVNLGKSYSIRQGVDVFQIMTEAQGSFKNSLVTFPTGLQEQSADDLHSATYVYGSLAGGTPVIKARFLDDYTNVSTVKNGLSKTGYSFTIGLISVVLAYLLAIPTGIVMALEKDKLIDKLGTFYIVFITAVPSLAYIFMFKAIGGNIGLPTTFDMENPTWMMYVLPVVSLALPSIANLMKWLRRYMIDQMNSDYVKFARSGGLSEGEIFRKHILKNAIIPVVHGIPASVLGAMIGAIITERVYVVPGAGNLLTNAINAYDNGVIVGVTLFYALLTVTSVILGDVLMSMMDPRISFTSKAR
;
A
#
# COMPACT_ATOMS: atom_id res chain seq x y z
N MET A 1 -3.19 23.92 -22.30
CA MET A 1 -3.13 23.25 -20.99
C MET A 1 -3.69 21.84 -21.00
N LYS A 2 -4.98 21.57 -21.37
CA LYS A 2 -5.58 20.21 -21.34
C LYS A 2 -4.76 19.16 -22.11
N LYS A 3 -4.38 19.39 -23.37
CA LYS A 3 -3.59 18.44 -24.19
C LYS A 3 -2.21 18.16 -23.58
N TYR A 4 -1.54 19.16 -22.99
CA TYR A 4 -0.26 18.98 -22.30
C TYR A 4 -0.42 18.09 -21.08
N LEU A 5 -1.42 18.37 -20.22
CA LEU A 5 -1.67 17.57 -19.01
C LEU A 5 -2.02 16.13 -19.35
N ILE A 6 -2.88 15.90 -20.35
CA ILE A 6 -3.20 14.53 -20.80
C ILE A 6 -1.94 13.79 -21.24
N ASN A 7 -1.12 14.41 -22.10
CA ASN A 7 0.14 13.78 -22.55
C ASN A 7 1.12 13.54 -21.39
N ARG A 8 1.13 14.45 -20.41
CA ARG A 8 2.00 14.32 -19.22
C ARG A 8 1.54 13.16 -18.34
N ILE A 9 0.22 13.05 -18.11
CA ILE A 9 -0.38 11.93 -17.37
C ILE A 9 -0.11 10.60 -18.07
N LEU A 10 -0.35 10.52 -19.39
CA LEU A 10 -0.11 9.29 -20.15
C LEU A 10 1.37 8.84 -20.09
N ARG A 11 2.31 9.78 -20.26
CA ARG A 11 3.74 9.48 -20.11
C ARG A 11 4.08 9.08 -18.68
N GLY A 12 3.48 9.72 -17.69
CA GLY A 12 3.65 9.37 -16.28
C GLY A 12 3.16 7.94 -15.99
N LEU A 13 1.97 7.58 -16.43
CA LEU A 13 1.43 6.23 -16.30
C LEU A 13 2.31 5.19 -17.00
N PHE A 14 2.77 5.48 -18.23
CA PHE A 14 3.72 4.61 -18.92
C PHE A 14 5.02 4.43 -18.12
N SER A 15 5.57 5.51 -17.54
CA SER A 15 6.77 5.43 -16.69
C SER A 15 6.54 4.57 -15.45
N VAL A 16 5.38 4.69 -14.79
CA VAL A 16 5.01 3.86 -13.63
C VAL A 16 4.95 2.38 -14.02
N ILE A 17 4.28 2.05 -15.13
CA ILE A 17 4.20 0.66 -15.63
C ILE A 17 5.59 0.11 -15.93
N MET A 18 6.46 0.90 -16.54
CA MET A 18 7.84 0.50 -16.84
C MET A 18 8.66 0.25 -15.57
N VAL A 19 8.56 1.13 -14.57
CA VAL A 19 9.26 0.96 -13.28
C VAL A 19 8.80 -0.32 -12.59
N VAL A 20 7.49 -0.54 -12.48
CA VAL A 20 6.94 -1.75 -11.87
C VAL A 20 7.34 -2.99 -12.66
N GLY A 21 7.26 -2.95 -13.98
CA GLY A 21 7.68 -4.05 -14.84
C GLY A 21 9.15 -4.42 -14.65
N ILE A 22 10.05 -3.45 -14.57
CA ILE A 22 11.48 -3.67 -14.31
C ILE A 22 11.68 -4.29 -12.92
N VAL A 23 11.02 -3.75 -11.89
CA VAL A 23 11.12 -4.28 -10.52
C VAL A 23 10.60 -5.72 -10.44
N MET A 24 9.45 -6.01 -11.04
CA MET A 24 8.92 -7.37 -11.11
C MET A 24 9.88 -8.30 -11.87
N LEU A 25 10.41 -7.86 -13.02
CA LEU A 25 11.39 -8.63 -13.78
C LEU A 25 12.62 -8.95 -12.92
N MET A 26 13.18 -7.98 -12.22
CA MET A 26 14.35 -8.19 -11.35
C MET A 26 14.06 -9.17 -10.22
N ILE A 27 12.92 -9.01 -9.54
CA ILE A 27 12.54 -9.86 -8.40
C ILE A 27 12.29 -11.29 -8.87
N TYR A 28 11.41 -11.47 -9.85
CA TYR A 28 10.94 -12.79 -10.27
C TYR A 28 11.93 -13.56 -11.16
N SER A 29 12.93 -12.90 -11.76
CA SER A 29 13.98 -13.56 -12.53
C SER A 29 15.24 -13.85 -11.72
N ALA A 30 15.59 -12.99 -10.75
CA ALA A 30 16.84 -13.08 -10.00
C ALA A 30 16.71 -13.81 -8.66
N LEU A 31 15.52 -13.83 -8.05
CA LEU A 31 15.30 -14.44 -6.75
C LEU A 31 14.62 -15.81 -6.88
N ASP A 32 15.14 -16.80 -6.14
CA ASP A 32 14.47 -18.08 -6.00
C ASP A 32 13.11 -17.88 -5.29
N ARG A 33 12.02 -18.34 -5.92
CA ARG A 33 10.67 -18.25 -5.36
C ARG A 33 10.52 -18.90 -3.98
N ASN A 34 11.40 -19.84 -3.63
CA ASN A 34 11.41 -20.50 -2.31
C ASN A 34 11.83 -19.56 -1.17
N LEU A 35 12.52 -18.45 -1.47
CA LEU A 35 12.95 -17.48 -0.45
C LEU A 35 11.77 -16.84 0.29
N ILE A 36 10.58 -16.77 -0.31
CA ILE A 36 9.38 -16.29 0.37
C ILE A 36 9.06 -17.09 1.63
N PHE A 37 9.41 -18.39 1.66
CA PHE A 37 9.18 -19.27 2.82
C PHE A 37 10.20 -19.09 3.95
N SER A 38 11.27 -18.32 3.75
CA SER A 38 12.38 -18.18 4.72
C SER A 38 11.95 -17.65 6.09
N LYS A 39 10.84 -16.87 6.14
CA LYS A 39 10.28 -16.30 7.36
C LYS A 39 8.90 -16.87 7.72
N ASP A 40 8.45 -17.90 7.00
CA ASP A 40 7.14 -18.50 7.21
C ASP A 40 7.21 -19.57 8.32
N ALA A 41 6.62 -19.25 9.48
CA ALA A 41 6.54 -20.15 10.61
C ALA A 41 5.75 -21.43 10.28
N ASN A 42 4.64 -21.32 9.53
CA ASN A 42 3.82 -22.47 9.15
C ASN A 42 4.61 -23.43 8.27
N TYR A 43 5.34 -22.92 7.28
CA TYR A 43 6.18 -23.73 6.40
C TYR A 43 7.21 -24.56 7.15
N SER A 44 7.76 -24.04 8.25
CA SER A 44 8.75 -24.75 9.07
C SER A 44 8.15 -25.93 9.85
N HIS A 45 6.87 -25.88 10.18
CA HIS A 45 6.15 -26.90 10.96
C HIS A 45 5.49 -27.97 10.08
N ILE A 46 5.09 -27.63 8.84
CA ILE A 46 4.44 -28.57 7.93
C ILE A 46 5.45 -29.57 7.38
N ARG A 47 5.03 -30.84 7.26
CA ARG A 47 5.87 -31.97 6.81
C ARG A 47 5.21 -32.78 5.72
N GLY A 48 5.99 -33.67 5.11
CA GLY A 48 5.48 -34.65 4.16
C GLY A 48 4.89 -34.04 2.87
N ASN A 49 3.82 -34.64 2.37
CA ASN A 49 3.12 -34.21 1.17
C ASN A 49 2.31 -32.91 1.41
N ALA A 50 1.86 -32.69 2.65
CA ALA A 50 1.18 -31.45 3.04
C ALA A 50 2.06 -30.23 2.83
N LYS A 51 3.39 -30.37 2.94
CA LYS A 51 4.34 -29.27 2.69
C LYS A 51 4.36 -28.86 1.22
N GLU A 52 4.36 -29.83 0.30
CA GLU A 52 4.30 -29.57 -1.13
C GLU A 52 2.98 -28.87 -1.51
N VAL A 53 1.86 -29.37 -1.00
CA VAL A 53 0.54 -28.74 -1.20
C VAL A 53 0.54 -27.31 -0.68
N TYR A 54 1.04 -27.07 0.53
CA TYR A 54 1.15 -25.75 1.10
C TYR A 54 1.97 -24.80 0.21
N MET A 55 3.12 -25.25 -0.32
CA MET A 55 3.92 -24.47 -1.25
C MET A 55 3.13 -24.09 -2.50
N GLN A 56 2.42 -25.04 -3.13
CA GLN A 56 1.62 -24.77 -4.32
C GLN A 56 0.52 -23.75 -4.04
N GLN A 57 -0.22 -23.91 -2.94
CA GLN A 57 -1.27 -22.98 -2.52
C GLN A 57 -0.73 -21.57 -2.28
N GLN A 58 0.45 -21.44 -1.65
CA GLN A 58 1.05 -20.13 -1.46
C GLN A 58 1.54 -19.55 -2.79
N TRP A 59 2.16 -20.33 -3.66
CA TRP A 59 2.57 -19.85 -4.97
C TRP A 59 1.38 -19.40 -5.83
N GLU A 60 0.26 -20.12 -5.79
CA GLU A 60 -1.00 -19.69 -6.43
C GLU A 60 -1.49 -18.37 -5.84
N ARG A 61 -1.62 -18.29 -4.52
CA ARG A 61 -2.09 -17.11 -3.80
C ARG A 61 -1.29 -15.85 -4.14
N TYR A 62 0.00 -16.00 -4.43
CA TYR A 62 0.92 -14.90 -4.78
C TYR A 62 1.21 -14.82 -6.29
N GLY A 63 0.45 -15.53 -7.10
CA GLY A 63 0.46 -15.41 -8.56
C GLY A 63 1.69 -15.98 -9.25
N TYR A 64 2.36 -16.98 -8.67
CA TYR A 64 3.47 -17.70 -9.31
C TYR A 64 3.00 -18.82 -10.22
N VAL A 65 1.95 -19.52 -9.82
CA VAL A 65 1.41 -20.68 -10.53
C VAL A 65 -0.11 -20.61 -10.57
N ASP A 66 -0.72 -21.28 -11.53
CA ASP A 66 -2.11 -21.71 -11.45
C ASP A 66 -2.09 -23.12 -10.84
N TYR A 67 -2.95 -23.38 -9.84
CA TYR A 67 -2.96 -24.62 -9.07
C TYR A 67 -4.39 -25.15 -8.94
N VAL A 68 -4.61 -26.40 -9.31
CA VAL A 68 -5.92 -27.05 -9.28
C VAL A 68 -5.82 -28.35 -8.49
N PRO A 69 -6.34 -28.40 -7.24
CA PRO A 69 -6.47 -29.66 -6.51
C PRO A 69 -7.51 -30.57 -7.16
N TYR A 70 -7.22 -31.87 -7.28
CA TYR A 70 -8.15 -32.85 -7.81
C TYR A 70 -9.52 -32.83 -7.10
N THR A 71 -9.52 -32.65 -5.79
CA THR A 71 -10.77 -32.59 -4.99
C THR A 71 -11.62 -31.35 -5.29
N GLU A 72 -11.01 -30.22 -5.65
CA GLU A 72 -11.73 -29.01 -6.05
C GLU A 72 -12.27 -29.13 -7.48
N TRP A 73 -11.48 -29.72 -8.38
CA TRP A 73 -11.95 -30.03 -9.73
C TRP A 73 -13.17 -30.99 -9.69
N LEU A 74 -13.13 -32.07 -8.90
CA LEU A 74 -14.30 -32.94 -8.72
C LEU A 74 -15.51 -32.19 -8.16
N ARG A 75 -15.29 -31.26 -7.22
CA ARG A 75 -16.37 -30.44 -6.65
C ARG A 75 -16.97 -29.51 -7.70
N SER A 76 -16.13 -28.92 -8.58
CA SER A 76 -16.65 -28.09 -9.67
C SER A 76 -17.51 -28.87 -10.66
N LEU A 77 -17.12 -30.10 -10.99
CA LEU A 77 -17.97 -30.97 -11.83
C LEU A 77 -19.32 -31.26 -11.18
N MET A 78 -19.34 -31.50 -9.88
CA MET A 78 -20.59 -31.73 -9.14
C MET A 78 -21.44 -30.43 -9.10
N PHE A 79 -20.82 -29.28 -8.93
CA PHE A 79 -21.54 -28.00 -8.91
C PHE A 79 -22.15 -27.65 -10.28
N HIS A 80 -21.56 -28.11 -11.38
CA HIS A 80 -22.08 -27.93 -12.74
C HIS A 80 -22.98 -29.09 -13.21
N ASP A 81 -23.42 -29.96 -12.29
CA ASP A 81 -24.28 -31.12 -12.58
C ASP A 81 -23.70 -32.14 -13.58
N GLU A 82 -22.36 -32.12 -13.77
CA GLU A 82 -21.68 -33.09 -14.64
C GLU A 82 -21.52 -34.47 -13.99
N ILE A 83 -21.44 -34.50 -12.64
CA ILE A 83 -21.36 -35.71 -11.84
C ILE A 83 -22.35 -35.65 -10.68
N THR A 84 -22.84 -36.80 -10.25
CA THR A 84 -23.71 -36.93 -9.09
C THR A 84 -22.92 -36.92 -7.78
N GLN A 85 -23.60 -36.65 -6.67
CA GLN A 85 -22.99 -36.76 -5.33
C GLN A 85 -22.43 -38.17 -5.06
N GLN A 86 -23.09 -39.22 -5.57
CA GLN A 86 -22.60 -40.60 -5.41
C GLN A 86 -21.29 -40.85 -6.18
N GLU A 87 -21.18 -40.32 -7.39
CA GLU A 87 -19.94 -40.41 -8.19
C GLU A 87 -18.81 -39.60 -7.55
N TYR A 88 -19.11 -38.42 -7.00
CA TYR A 88 -18.14 -37.63 -6.22
C TYR A 88 -17.62 -38.41 -5.01
N ASP A 89 -18.51 -38.97 -4.19
CA ASP A 89 -18.13 -39.72 -2.97
C ASP A 89 -17.32 -40.98 -3.29
N ALA A 90 -17.60 -41.63 -4.45
CA ALA A 90 -16.85 -42.80 -4.92
C ALA A 90 -15.46 -42.47 -5.44
N ALA A 91 -15.25 -41.24 -6.01
CA ALA A 91 -14.01 -40.84 -6.68
C ALA A 91 -13.11 -39.94 -5.84
N VAL A 92 -13.64 -39.26 -4.80
CA VAL A 92 -12.89 -38.23 -4.05
C VAL A 92 -11.67 -38.76 -3.28
N LYS A 93 -11.69 -40.06 -2.91
CA LYS A 93 -10.62 -40.71 -2.16
C LYS A 93 -9.61 -41.37 -3.09
N ILE A 94 -8.46 -40.74 -3.29
CA ILE A 94 -7.34 -41.35 -4.00
C ILE A 94 -6.65 -42.40 -3.11
N GLY A 95 -6.19 -43.48 -3.71
CA GLY A 95 -5.44 -44.53 -3.02
C GLY A 95 -4.04 -44.09 -2.59
N ASN A 96 -3.40 -44.91 -1.74
CA ASN A 96 -2.03 -44.64 -1.27
C ASN A 96 -1.00 -44.57 -2.42
N LYS A 97 -1.29 -45.28 -3.51
CA LYS A 97 -0.60 -45.24 -4.81
C LYS A 97 -1.65 -45.36 -5.90
N ALA A 98 -1.27 -45.06 -7.14
CA ALA A 98 -2.18 -45.20 -8.29
C ALA A 98 -2.77 -46.60 -8.43
N SER A 99 -1.98 -47.63 -8.14
CA SER A 99 -2.46 -49.05 -8.17
C SER A 99 -3.48 -49.39 -7.10
N ASN A 100 -3.74 -48.53 -6.14
CA ASN A 100 -4.70 -48.73 -5.05
C ASN A 100 -5.97 -47.85 -5.22
N ASP A 101 -6.11 -47.17 -6.34
CA ASP A 101 -7.32 -46.43 -6.65
C ASP A 101 -8.48 -47.38 -6.92
N SER A 102 -9.70 -47.01 -6.54
CA SER A 102 -10.90 -47.71 -6.99
C SER A 102 -11.11 -47.46 -8.49
N ASP A 103 -11.87 -48.29 -9.17
CA ASP A 103 -12.17 -48.11 -10.59
C ASP A 103 -12.81 -46.73 -10.87
N ALA A 104 -13.69 -46.27 -9.97
CA ALA A 104 -14.32 -44.95 -10.05
C ALA A 104 -13.27 -43.84 -9.91
N THR A 105 -12.35 -43.96 -8.93
CA THR A 105 -11.24 -42.99 -8.73
C THR A 105 -10.29 -43.01 -9.92
N ALA A 106 -9.89 -44.20 -10.41
CA ALA A 106 -8.95 -44.31 -11.53
C ALA A 106 -9.50 -43.61 -12.81
N LYS A 107 -10.78 -43.84 -13.11
CA LYS A 107 -11.48 -43.22 -14.26
C LYS A 107 -11.48 -41.68 -14.15
N MET A 108 -11.80 -41.15 -12.96
CA MET A 108 -11.83 -39.69 -12.75
C MET A 108 -10.42 -39.06 -12.71
N VAL A 109 -9.44 -39.78 -12.20
CA VAL A 109 -8.02 -39.36 -12.24
C VAL A 109 -7.50 -39.30 -13.69
N GLU A 110 -7.90 -40.29 -14.53
CA GLU A 110 -7.54 -40.26 -15.96
C GLU A 110 -8.18 -39.05 -16.67
N ARG A 111 -9.48 -38.81 -16.45
CA ARG A 111 -10.20 -37.64 -16.98
C ARG A 111 -9.54 -36.35 -16.52
N PHE A 112 -9.24 -36.19 -15.23
CA PHE A 112 -8.55 -35.04 -14.68
C PHE A 112 -7.19 -34.82 -15.33
N THR A 113 -6.43 -35.91 -15.50
CA THR A 113 -5.08 -35.81 -16.09
C THR A 113 -5.16 -35.35 -17.54
N GLN A 114 -6.09 -35.93 -18.31
CA GLN A 114 -6.27 -35.55 -19.70
C GLN A 114 -6.71 -34.09 -19.85
N GLU A 115 -7.73 -33.63 -19.13
CA GLU A 115 -8.21 -32.24 -19.18
C GLU A 115 -7.13 -31.25 -18.77
N MET A 116 -6.40 -31.54 -17.69
CA MET A 116 -5.33 -30.65 -17.22
C MET A 116 -4.13 -30.61 -18.15
N GLU A 117 -3.74 -31.74 -18.73
CA GLU A 117 -2.62 -31.78 -19.71
C GLU A 117 -2.99 -31.08 -21.02
N GLU A 118 -4.22 -31.19 -21.51
CA GLU A 118 -4.73 -30.44 -22.66
C GLU A 118 -4.68 -28.93 -22.42
N ASP A 119 -4.93 -28.47 -21.19
CA ASP A 119 -4.82 -27.07 -20.78
C ASP A 119 -3.38 -26.63 -20.46
N GLY A 120 -2.41 -27.54 -20.64
CA GLY A 120 -0.98 -27.31 -20.45
C GLY A 120 -0.53 -27.25 -18.98
N PHE A 121 -1.28 -27.86 -18.09
CA PHE A 121 -0.89 -28.10 -16.70
C PHE A 121 0.00 -29.34 -16.59
N LYS A 122 0.83 -29.36 -15.56
CA LYS A 122 1.57 -30.54 -15.13
C LYS A 122 0.81 -31.20 -14.00
N VAL A 123 0.36 -32.42 -14.19
CA VAL A 123 -0.30 -33.21 -13.14
C VAL A 123 0.75 -33.84 -12.24
N VAL A 124 0.58 -33.70 -10.93
CA VAL A 124 1.48 -34.20 -9.91
C VAL A 124 0.71 -35.08 -8.92
N ARG A 125 1.12 -36.34 -8.83
CA ARG A 125 0.64 -37.27 -7.81
C ARG A 125 1.71 -37.47 -6.75
N LEU A 126 1.36 -37.27 -5.49
CA LEU A 126 2.20 -37.55 -4.32
C LEU A 126 1.66 -38.81 -3.62
N ASP A 127 2.40 -39.88 -3.70
CA ASP A 127 2.05 -41.13 -3.02
C ASP A 127 2.10 -40.98 -1.50
N ALA A 128 1.31 -41.79 -0.80
CA ALA A 128 1.24 -41.77 0.65
C ALA A 128 2.60 -42.10 1.29
N LYS A 129 3.01 -41.32 2.28
CA LYS A 129 4.17 -41.59 3.15
C LYS A 129 3.69 -42.29 4.42
N ILE A 130 3.91 -43.61 4.50
CA ILE A 130 3.44 -44.47 5.60
C ILE A 130 4.57 -44.69 6.62
N LYS A 131 4.24 -44.70 7.92
CA LYS A 131 5.21 -45.05 8.99
C LYS A 131 5.61 -46.53 8.89
N LYS A 132 6.92 -46.82 8.97
CA LYS A 132 7.45 -48.19 8.93
C LYS A 132 6.71 -49.09 9.92
N GLY A 133 6.25 -50.25 9.45
CA GLY A 133 5.57 -51.25 10.28
C GLY A 133 4.16 -50.93 10.70
N THR A 134 3.53 -49.89 10.12
CA THR A 134 2.15 -49.49 10.45
C THR A 134 1.33 -49.20 9.17
N LYS A 135 0.00 -49.08 9.32
CA LYS A 135 -0.89 -48.58 8.25
C LYS A 135 -1.17 -47.09 8.39
N LYS A 136 -0.51 -46.39 9.35
CA LYS A 136 -0.76 -44.96 9.61
C LYS A 136 0.17 -44.09 8.76
N TYR A 137 -0.36 -42.97 8.28
CA TYR A 137 0.44 -41.97 7.59
C TYR A 137 1.51 -41.35 8.51
N GLN A 138 2.63 -40.96 7.91
CA GLN A 138 3.54 -40.01 8.54
C GLN A 138 2.79 -38.67 8.68
N ASP A 139 3.31 -37.79 9.51
CA ASP A 139 2.76 -36.45 9.66
C ASP A 139 2.76 -35.71 8.31
N GLY A 140 1.56 -35.31 7.84
CA GLY A 140 1.36 -34.73 6.53
C GLY A 140 1.64 -35.66 5.34
N GLY A 141 1.75 -36.99 5.55
CA GLY A 141 2.11 -37.96 4.52
C GLY A 141 0.94 -38.55 3.73
N GLU A 142 -0.24 -37.97 3.78
CA GLU A 142 -1.41 -38.39 3.02
C GLU A 142 -1.17 -38.28 1.51
N PRO A 143 -1.78 -39.15 0.68
CA PRO A 143 -1.68 -39.04 -0.77
C PRO A 143 -2.33 -37.75 -1.26
N ARG A 144 -1.76 -37.12 -2.28
CA ARG A 144 -2.28 -35.88 -2.88
C ARG A 144 -2.20 -35.95 -4.40
N LEU A 145 -3.16 -35.33 -5.06
CA LEU A 145 -3.18 -35.19 -6.52
C LEU A 145 -3.60 -33.76 -6.87
N TYR A 146 -2.83 -33.12 -7.74
CA TYR A 146 -3.10 -31.77 -8.20
C TYR A 146 -2.46 -31.50 -9.56
N ALA A 147 -2.93 -30.48 -10.22
CA ALA A 147 -2.33 -29.92 -11.42
C ALA A 147 -1.72 -28.54 -11.13
N THR A 148 -0.60 -28.22 -11.75
CA THR A 148 0.07 -26.93 -11.57
C THR A 148 0.66 -26.46 -12.89
N LYS A 149 0.65 -25.12 -13.11
CA LYS A 149 1.19 -24.47 -14.30
C LYS A 149 1.86 -23.16 -13.92
N ASP A 150 3.12 -22.98 -14.28
CA ASP A 150 3.82 -21.73 -14.01
C ASP A 150 3.23 -20.58 -14.84
N ILE A 151 2.95 -19.45 -14.17
CA ILE A 151 2.45 -18.25 -14.83
C ILE A 151 3.64 -17.48 -15.43
N PRO A 152 3.70 -17.24 -16.76
CA PRO A 152 4.77 -16.45 -17.37
C PRO A 152 4.85 -15.05 -16.77
N LEU A 153 6.06 -14.50 -16.65
CA LEU A 153 6.30 -13.20 -16.01
C LEU A 153 5.48 -12.06 -16.62
N ILE A 154 5.36 -12.03 -17.94
CA ILE A 154 4.54 -11.03 -18.65
C ILE A 154 3.08 -11.14 -18.23
N MET A 155 2.56 -12.36 -18.10
CA MET A 155 1.18 -12.59 -17.69
C MET A 155 0.96 -12.16 -16.22
N ARG A 156 1.96 -12.37 -15.34
CA ARG A 156 1.91 -11.86 -13.95
C ARG A 156 1.82 -10.35 -13.92
N LEU A 157 2.62 -9.65 -14.75
CA LEU A 157 2.56 -8.20 -14.87
C LEU A 157 1.19 -7.73 -15.36
N VAL A 158 0.63 -8.38 -16.39
CA VAL A 158 -0.70 -8.05 -16.92
C VAL A 158 -1.77 -8.31 -15.86
N LYS A 159 -1.78 -9.48 -15.21
CA LYS A 159 -2.72 -9.80 -14.11
C LYS A 159 -2.58 -8.79 -12.96
N TYR A 160 -1.35 -8.41 -12.57
CA TYR A 160 -1.09 -7.45 -11.51
C TYR A 160 -1.65 -6.06 -11.86
N ILE A 161 -1.32 -5.54 -13.05
CA ILE A 161 -1.80 -4.22 -13.49
C ILE A 161 -3.33 -4.23 -13.66
N GLY A 162 -3.89 -5.28 -14.23
CA GLY A 162 -5.34 -5.41 -14.41
C GLY A 162 -6.11 -5.55 -13.09
N GLY A 163 -5.48 -6.10 -12.06
CA GLY A 163 -6.05 -6.26 -10.72
C GLY A 163 -5.84 -5.10 -9.77
N LEU A 164 -5.10 -4.04 -10.17
CA LEU A 164 -4.79 -2.89 -9.29
C LEU A 164 -6.04 -2.16 -8.80
N ILE A 165 -7.06 -2.09 -9.62
CA ILE A 165 -8.33 -1.46 -9.30
C ILE A 165 -9.41 -2.47 -9.56
N SER A 166 -10.20 -2.77 -8.54
CA SER A 166 -11.42 -3.55 -8.64
C SER A 166 -12.62 -2.68 -8.25
N VAL A 167 -13.73 -2.92 -8.92
CA VAL A 167 -14.99 -2.21 -8.65
C VAL A 167 -16.00 -3.28 -8.24
N ASP A 168 -16.54 -3.16 -7.03
CA ASP A 168 -17.52 -4.09 -6.53
C ASP A 168 -18.78 -4.10 -7.41
N ASN A 169 -19.16 -5.30 -7.82
CA ASN A 169 -20.32 -5.55 -8.66
C ASN A 169 -21.31 -6.49 -7.92
N VAL A 170 -22.57 -6.35 -8.19
CA VAL A 170 -23.63 -7.22 -7.63
C VAL A 170 -23.52 -8.71 -8.05
N HIS A 171 -22.65 -9.02 -9.00
CA HIS A 171 -22.35 -10.39 -9.45
C HIS A 171 -20.98 -10.91 -8.98
N ASP A 172 -20.29 -10.19 -8.09
CA ASP A 172 -18.98 -10.64 -7.56
C ASP A 172 -19.10 -11.87 -6.66
N VAL A 173 -20.25 -12.02 -6.00
CA VAL A 173 -20.59 -13.24 -5.26
C VAL A 173 -21.27 -14.19 -6.23
N GLU A 174 -20.64 -15.35 -6.47
CA GLU A 174 -21.10 -16.34 -7.46
C GLU A 174 -22.28 -17.18 -6.95
N GLU A 175 -22.41 -17.31 -5.62
CA GLU A 175 -23.45 -18.10 -4.99
C GLU A 175 -24.85 -17.51 -5.24
N ASP A 176 -25.88 -18.38 -5.19
CA ASP A 176 -27.27 -17.96 -5.32
C ASP A 176 -27.71 -17.16 -4.09
N ILE A 177 -27.92 -15.87 -4.28
CA ILE A 177 -28.33 -14.94 -3.22
C ILE A 177 -29.72 -14.40 -3.51
N GLU A 178 -30.60 -14.55 -2.53
CA GLU A 178 -31.93 -13.94 -2.58
C GLU A 178 -31.85 -12.42 -2.65
N ASN A 179 -32.70 -11.80 -3.47
CA ASN A 179 -32.79 -10.33 -3.63
C ASN A 179 -31.47 -9.65 -4.02
N ARG A 180 -30.71 -10.26 -4.93
CA ARG A 180 -29.48 -9.68 -5.47
C ARG A 180 -29.73 -8.29 -6.07
N GLY A 181 -28.89 -7.30 -5.70
CA GLY A 181 -29.03 -5.93 -6.23
C GLY A 181 -28.44 -4.87 -5.32
N LEU A 182 -28.81 -3.62 -5.60
CA LEU A 182 -28.42 -2.45 -4.80
C LEU A 182 -29.62 -1.95 -4.01
N GLU A 183 -29.38 -1.61 -2.75
CA GLU A 183 -30.37 -1.01 -1.86
C GLU A 183 -29.90 0.39 -1.45
N PHE A 184 -30.81 1.38 -1.54
CA PHE A 184 -30.56 2.72 -1.04
C PHE A 184 -31.37 2.95 0.24
N THR A 185 -30.70 3.41 1.28
CA THR A 185 -31.32 3.80 2.54
C THR A 185 -30.96 5.23 2.93
N LEU A 186 -31.89 5.92 3.62
CA LEU A 186 -31.63 7.22 4.27
C LEU A 186 -31.27 7.06 5.75
N HIS A 187 -31.40 5.84 6.28
CA HIS A 187 -31.19 5.50 7.68
C HIS A 187 -30.35 4.24 7.78
N ASP A 188 -29.06 4.42 7.76
CA ASP A 188 -28.06 3.33 7.80
C ASP A 188 -28.29 2.43 9.03
N PRO A 189 -28.45 1.11 8.83
CA PRO A 189 -28.59 0.13 9.92
C PRO A 189 -27.43 0.13 10.92
N VAL A 190 -26.20 0.44 10.49
CA VAL A 190 -25.02 0.54 11.38
C VAL A 190 -25.23 1.55 12.50
N TYR A 191 -26.00 2.61 12.25
CA TYR A 191 -26.35 3.62 13.25
C TYR A 191 -27.71 3.34 13.91
N GLY A 192 -28.20 2.09 13.86
CA GLY A 192 -29.47 1.68 14.44
C GLY A 192 -30.70 2.16 13.69
N GLY A 193 -30.59 2.60 12.45
CA GLY A 193 -31.68 2.94 11.55
C GLY A 193 -32.52 4.18 11.94
N LYS A 194 -32.10 4.95 12.94
CA LYS A 194 -32.87 6.14 13.43
C LYS A 194 -32.28 7.46 12.98
N LYS A 195 -30.98 7.51 12.75
CA LYS A 195 -30.28 8.71 12.38
C LYS A 195 -30.30 8.88 10.87
N PHE A 196 -30.43 10.13 10.39
CA PHE A 196 -30.24 10.43 8.97
C PHE A 196 -28.78 10.18 8.59
N SER A 197 -28.56 9.15 7.80
CA SER A 197 -27.25 8.66 7.34
C SER A 197 -27.45 7.89 6.03
N PRO A 198 -27.44 8.58 4.87
CA PRO A 198 -27.63 7.92 3.59
C PRO A 198 -26.56 6.88 3.31
N ALA A 199 -26.97 5.72 2.80
CA ALA A 199 -26.05 4.68 2.36
C ALA A 199 -26.59 3.95 1.12
N ILE A 200 -25.65 3.44 0.30
CA ILE A 200 -25.92 2.47 -0.77
C ILE A 200 -25.29 1.16 -0.33
N MET A 201 -26.13 0.16 -0.20
CA MET A 201 -25.75 -1.19 0.17
C MET A 201 -25.86 -2.12 -1.04
N GLY A 202 -24.99 -3.13 -1.11
CA GLY A 202 -25.02 -4.17 -2.12
C GLY A 202 -25.44 -5.51 -1.53
N ASN A 203 -26.15 -6.28 -2.33
CA ASN A 203 -26.44 -7.69 -2.08
C ASN A 203 -25.94 -8.49 -3.28
N GLY A 204 -24.98 -9.37 -3.08
CA GLY A 204 -24.19 -10.02 -4.14
C GLY A 204 -22.88 -9.31 -4.49
N THR A 205 -22.54 -8.19 -3.83
CA THR A 205 -21.26 -7.50 -3.90
C THR A 205 -20.27 -8.08 -2.88
N ASN A 206 -18.97 -7.84 -3.04
CA ASN A 206 -17.99 -8.23 -2.02
C ASN A 206 -18.20 -7.48 -0.70
N HIS A 207 -18.42 -6.16 -0.77
CA HIS A 207 -18.72 -5.34 0.40
C HIS A 207 -20.22 -5.10 0.52
N LYS A 208 -20.75 -5.17 1.75
CA LYS A 208 -22.15 -4.85 2.05
C LYS A 208 -22.44 -3.35 1.83
N TYR A 209 -21.55 -2.48 2.30
CA TYR A 209 -21.69 -1.02 2.24
C TYR A 209 -20.80 -0.47 1.15
N LEU A 210 -21.38 -0.02 0.04
CA LEU A 210 -20.64 0.49 -1.11
C LEU A 210 -20.35 1.98 -1.01
N LEU A 211 -21.32 2.77 -0.53
CA LEU A 211 -21.18 4.20 -0.30
C LEU A 211 -21.98 4.55 0.95
N TYR A 212 -21.39 5.30 1.88
CA TYR A 212 -22.07 5.62 3.13
C TYR A 212 -21.61 6.98 3.69
N PHE A 213 -22.47 7.57 4.53
CA PHE A 213 -22.24 8.85 5.15
C PHE A 213 -21.83 8.66 6.61
N ASP A 214 -20.70 9.25 6.99
CA ASP A 214 -20.18 9.23 8.36
C ASP A 214 -19.93 10.67 8.85
N ASN A 215 -19.88 10.84 10.17
CA ASN A 215 -19.53 12.13 10.80
C ASN A 215 -18.02 12.43 10.77
N GLN A 216 -17.19 11.49 10.35
CA GLN A 216 -15.74 11.66 10.25
C GLN A 216 -15.37 12.18 8.86
N PHE A 217 -14.44 13.13 8.80
CA PHE A 217 -13.89 13.57 7.52
C PHE A 217 -13.26 12.38 6.76
N PRO A 218 -13.54 12.21 5.46
CA PRO A 218 -14.13 13.13 4.51
C PRO A 218 -15.68 13.11 4.42
N PHE A 219 -16.40 12.60 5.40
CA PHE A 219 -17.85 12.53 5.54
C PHE A 219 -18.57 11.56 4.58
N ILE A 220 -18.04 11.32 3.41
CA ILE A 220 -18.52 10.32 2.46
C ILE A 220 -17.43 9.27 2.31
N HIS A 221 -17.75 8.04 2.63
CA HIS A 221 -16.86 6.89 2.55
C HIS A 221 -17.37 5.90 1.50
N GLN A 222 -16.46 5.13 0.92
CA GLN A 222 -16.78 4.19 -0.14
C GLN A 222 -15.95 2.91 -0.05
N ASN A 223 -16.57 1.79 -0.42
CA ASN A 223 -15.94 0.49 -0.65
C ASN A 223 -16.22 -0.03 -2.07
N LEU A 224 -16.80 0.83 -2.94
CA LEU A 224 -17.11 0.47 -4.31
C LEU A 224 -15.85 0.26 -5.16
N VAL A 225 -14.86 1.15 -5.00
CA VAL A 225 -13.59 1.09 -5.73
C VAL A 225 -12.49 0.68 -4.77
N ASN A 226 -11.89 -0.47 -5.04
CA ASN A 226 -10.85 -1.05 -4.20
C ASN A 226 -9.50 -0.99 -4.90
N VAL A 227 -8.47 -0.56 -4.17
CA VAL A 227 -7.09 -0.51 -4.65
C VAL A 227 -6.32 -1.71 -4.09
N ASN A 228 -5.80 -2.56 -4.97
CA ASN A 228 -5.07 -3.77 -4.63
C ASN A 228 -3.60 -3.59 -5.04
N LEU A 229 -2.72 -3.33 -4.09
CA LEU A 229 -1.28 -3.19 -4.35
C LEU A 229 -0.52 -4.52 -4.26
N GLY A 230 -1.24 -5.64 -4.16
CA GLY A 230 -0.68 -6.97 -3.95
C GLY A 230 -0.69 -7.39 -2.48
N LYS A 231 -0.52 -8.69 -2.23
CA LYS A 231 -0.61 -9.27 -0.88
C LYS A 231 0.77 -9.46 -0.28
N SER A 232 0.90 -9.09 1.00
CA SER A 232 2.11 -9.36 1.79
C SER A 232 2.22 -10.85 2.10
N TYR A 233 3.44 -11.39 2.00
CA TYR A 233 3.72 -12.75 2.39
C TYR A 233 4.26 -12.88 3.83
N SER A 234 5.23 -12.05 4.20
CA SER A 234 5.97 -12.21 5.46
C SER A 234 5.69 -11.13 6.50
N ILE A 235 5.32 -9.92 6.11
CA ILE A 235 5.06 -8.82 7.06
C ILE A 235 3.68 -8.98 7.70
N ARG A 236 2.64 -9.18 6.88
CA ARG A 236 1.29 -9.55 7.32
C ARG A 236 0.68 -10.50 6.28
N GLN A 237 0.88 -11.79 6.47
CA GLN A 237 0.51 -12.81 5.49
C GLN A 237 -0.95 -12.70 5.00
N GLY A 238 -1.09 -12.52 3.69
CA GLY A 238 -2.37 -12.46 3.01
C GLY A 238 -3.09 -11.11 3.06
N VAL A 239 -2.56 -10.10 3.75
CA VAL A 239 -3.13 -8.76 3.83
C VAL A 239 -2.62 -7.92 2.66
N ASP A 240 -3.51 -7.13 2.06
CA ASP A 240 -3.13 -6.22 0.98
C ASP A 240 -2.15 -5.14 1.45
N VAL A 241 -1.21 -4.78 0.58
CA VAL A 241 -0.15 -3.81 0.87
C VAL A 241 -0.73 -2.42 1.14
N PHE A 242 -1.79 -2.02 0.43
CA PHE A 242 -2.45 -0.75 0.67
C PHE A 242 -3.02 -0.69 2.10
N GLN A 243 -3.68 -1.75 2.55
CA GLN A 243 -4.17 -1.86 3.92
C GLN A 243 -3.03 -1.78 4.95
N ILE A 244 -1.92 -2.49 4.71
CA ILE A 244 -0.73 -2.44 5.61
C ILE A 244 -0.20 -1.01 5.75
N MET A 245 -0.25 -0.21 4.70
CA MET A 245 0.22 1.18 4.68
C MET A 245 -0.76 2.15 5.35
N THR A 246 -2.06 1.91 5.21
CA THR A 246 -3.13 2.85 5.57
C THR A 246 -3.88 2.50 6.86
N GLU A 247 -3.77 1.26 7.36
CA GLU A 247 -4.39 0.86 8.62
C GLU A 247 -3.71 1.54 9.83
N ALA A 248 -4.53 2.05 10.78
CA ALA A 248 -4.05 2.65 12.02
C ALA A 248 -3.27 1.65 12.88
N GLN A 249 -2.20 2.12 13.55
CA GLN A 249 -1.22 1.27 14.25
C GLN A 249 -1.49 1.13 15.76
N GLY A 250 -2.39 1.93 16.33
CA GLY A 250 -2.61 1.98 17.79
C GLY A 250 -3.45 0.82 18.34
N SER A 251 -3.92 0.98 19.56
CA SER A 251 -4.81 0.03 20.23
C SER A 251 -6.20 0.01 19.59
N PHE A 252 -6.93 -1.08 19.79
CA PHE A 252 -8.31 -1.20 19.33
C PHE A 252 -9.19 -0.11 19.96
N LYS A 253 -10.01 0.53 19.13
CA LYS A 253 -10.96 1.57 19.54
C LYS A 253 -12.31 0.92 19.84
N ASN A 254 -12.51 0.47 21.07
CA ASN A 254 -13.79 -0.10 21.48
C ASN A 254 -14.85 1.00 21.58
N SER A 255 -16.01 0.75 21.02
CA SER A 255 -17.22 1.56 21.12
C SER A 255 -18.45 0.66 21.26
N LEU A 256 -19.57 1.20 21.70
CA LEU A 256 -20.83 0.46 21.74
C LEU A 256 -21.30 0.26 20.29
N VAL A 257 -21.21 -0.97 19.80
CA VAL A 257 -21.65 -1.36 18.46
C VAL A 257 -23.00 -2.04 18.55
N THR A 258 -23.96 -1.62 17.71
CA THR A 258 -25.25 -2.29 17.55
C THR A 258 -25.18 -3.13 16.28
N PHE A 259 -25.18 -4.45 16.44
CA PHE A 259 -25.15 -5.40 15.34
C PHE A 259 -26.50 -5.50 14.61
N PRO A 260 -26.54 -6.04 13.37
CA PRO A 260 -27.78 -6.18 12.61
C PRO A 260 -28.90 -6.94 13.32
N THR A 261 -28.55 -7.90 14.19
CA THR A 261 -29.51 -8.64 15.04
C THR A 261 -30.09 -7.81 16.19
N GLY A 262 -29.61 -6.58 16.44
CA GLY A 262 -29.97 -5.75 17.58
C GLY A 262 -29.12 -5.97 18.83
N LEU A 263 -28.19 -6.93 18.80
CA LEU A 263 -27.22 -7.12 19.88
C LEU A 263 -26.34 -5.89 20.03
N GLN A 264 -26.11 -5.46 21.27
CA GLN A 264 -25.21 -4.34 21.60
C GLN A 264 -24.03 -4.85 22.43
N GLU A 265 -22.82 -4.59 21.94
CA GLU A 265 -21.59 -4.99 22.61
C GLU A 265 -20.53 -3.88 22.53
N GLN A 266 -19.63 -3.86 23.50
CA GLN A 266 -18.39 -3.08 23.40
C GLN A 266 -17.44 -3.80 22.43
N SER A 267 -17.32 -3.29 21.23
CA SER A 267 -16.48 -3.87 20.19
C SER A 267 -15.71 -2.79 19.44
N ALA A 268 -14.61 -3.18 18.80
CA ALA A 268 -13.87 -2.37 17.83
C ALA A 268 -14.31 -2.66 16.38
N ASP A 269 -15.32 -3.48 16.16
CA ASP A 269 -15.76 -3.89 14.82
C ASP A 269 -16.32 -2.71 14.03
N ASP A 270 -15.85 -2.56 12.80
CA ASP A 270 -16.37 -1.61 11.82
C ASP A 270 -17.37 -2.32 10.90
N LEU A 271 -18.64 -2.15 11.15
CA LEU A 271 -19.70 -2.80 10.39
C LEU A 271 -19.76 -2.32 8.93
N HIS A 272 -19.28 -1.11 8.61
CA HIS A 272 -19.22 -0.63 7.24
C HIS A 272 -18.18 -1.38 6.39
N SER A 273 -17.21 -2.04 7.02
CA SER A 273 -16.22 -2.87 6.35
C SER A 273 -16.69 -4.30 6.05
N ALA A 274 -17.95 -4.63 6.34
CA ALA A 274 -18.50 -5.98 6.19
C ALA A 274 -18.34 -6.52 4.78
N THR A 275 -17.67 -7.67 4.64
CA THR A 275 -17.48 -8.39 3.38
C THR A 275 -18.16 -9.75 3.43
N TYR A 276 -18.53 -10.24 2.25
CA TYR A 276 -19.20 -11.53 2.07
C TYR A 276 -18.23 -12.70 2.32
N VAL A 277 -18.69 -13.71 3.05
CA VAL A 277 -17.98 -14.97 3.25
C VAL A 277 -18.99 -16.11 3.18
N TYR A 278 -18.90 -16.90 2.13
CA TYR A 278 -19.82 -18.02 1.86
C TYR A 278 -19.99 -18.95 3.06
N GLY A 279 -21.24 -19.18 3.43
CA GLY A 279 -21.62 -20.11 4.48
C GLY A 279 -21.15 -19.71 5.89
N SER A 280 -20.66 -18.49 6.07
CA SER A 280 -20.12 -18.04 7.37
C SER A 280 -21.20 -17.94 8.43
N LEU A 281 -22.42 -17.53 8.08
CA LEU A 281 -23.56 -17.50 9.00
C LEU A 281 -24.03 -18.92 9.34
N ALA A 282 -24.19 -19.79 8.36
CA ALA A 282 -24.68 -21.16 8.55
C ALA A 282 -23.67 -22.02 9.35
N GLY A 283 -22.39 -21.94 9.00
CA GLY A 283 -21.28 -22.64 9.66
C GLY A 283 -20.66 -21.90 10.84
N GLY A 284 -21.13 -20.69 11.14
CA GLY A 284 -20.50 -19.79 12.09
C GLY A 284 -20.67 -20.19 13.56
N THR A 285 -19.81 -19.61 14.39
CA THR A 285 -19.87 -19.72 15.85
C THR A 285 -21.14 -19.07 16.39
N PRO A 286 -21.59 -19.41 17.63
CA PRO A 286 -22.71 -18.72 18.25
C PRO A 286 -22.59 -17.20 18.28
N VAL A 287 -21.36 -16.69 18.39
CA VAL A 287 -21.06 -15.25 18.39
C VAL A 287 -21.39 -14.63 17.03
N ILE A 288 -20.96 -15.25 15.90
CA ILE A 288 -21.27 -14.77 14.56
C ILE A 288 -22.78 -14.77 14.34
N LYS A 289 -23.47 -15.86 14.70
CA LYS A 289 -24.93 -15.98 14.58
C LYS A 289 -25.71 -14.97 15.43
N ALA A 290 -25.16 -14.57 16.57
CA ALA A 290 -25.76 -13.54 17.43
C ALA A 290 -25.57 -12.10 16.87
N ARG A 291 -24.55 -11.88 16.05
CA ARG A 291 -24.18 -10.56 15.53
C ARG A 291 -24.75 -10.24 14.15
N PHE A 292 -24.83 -11.22 13.23
CA PHE A 292 -25.13 -11.01 11.82
C PHE A 292 -26.39 -11.77 11.37
N LEU A 293 -27.07 -11.21 10.35
CA LEU A 293 -28.27 -11.77 9.75
C LEU A 293 -28.01 -12.48 8.41
N ASP A 294 -26.88 -12.22 7.80
CA ASP A 294 -26.46 -12.74 6.49
C ASP A 294 -24.98 -13.08 6.48
N ASP A 295 -24.47 -13.58 5.37
CA ASP A 295 -23.06 -14.01 5.23
C ASP A 295 -22.07 -12.85 5.10
N TYR A 296 -22.48 -11.58 5.24
CA TYR A 296 -21.58 -10.42 5.37
C TYR A 296 -21.06 -10.29 6.80
N THR A 297 -20.23 -11.23 7.19
CA THR A 297 -19.77 -11.41 8.58
C THR A 297 -18.31 -11.02 8.81
N ASN A 298 -17.53 -10.83 7.74
CA ASN A 298 -16.11 -10.48 7.84
C ASN A 298 -15.96 -8.97 7.97
N VAL A 299 -15.76 -8.50 9.19
CA VAL A 299 -15.58 -7.09 9.51
C VAL A 299 -14.15 -6.80 9.94
N SER A 300 -13.62 -5.65 9.56
CA SER A 300 -12.36 -5.13 10.07
C SER A 300 -12.56 -4.48 11.45
N THR A 301 -11.45 -4.22 12.16
CA THR A 301 -11.50 -3.55 13.45
C THR A 301 -10.90 -2.16 13.37
N VAL A 302 -11.52 -1.20 14.04
CA VAL A 302 -11.03 0.18 14.14
C VAL A 302 -9.94 0.26 15.20
N LYS A 303 -8.83 0.90 14.85
CA LYS A 303 -7.73 1.19 15.78
C LYS A 303 -7.53 2.69 15.95
N ASN A 304 -7.02 3.09 17.10
CA ASN A 304 -6.60 4.46 17.38
C ASN A 304 -5.24 4.76 16.73
N GLY A 305 -4.93 6.04 16.59
CA GLY A 305 -3.62 6.49 16.11
C GLY A 305 -3.55 6.65 14.59
N LEU A 306 -2.34 6.88 14.11
CA LEU A 306 -2.05 7.07 12.70
C LEU A 306 -1.65 5.73 12.04
N SER A 307 -1.85 5.67 10.73
CA SER A 307 -1.29 4.60 9.89
C SER A 307 0.22 4.79 9.70
N LYS A 308 0.90 3.79 9.10
CA LYS A 308 2.33 3.93 8.73
C LYS A 308 2.58 5.14 7.85
N THR A 309 1.78 5.29 6.79
CA THR A 309 1.85 6.45 5.91
C THR A 309 1.48 7.74 6.65
N GLY A 310 0.52 7.68 7.59
CA GLY A 310 0.12 8.81 8.41
C GLY A 310 1.24 9.33 9.32
N TYR A 311 1.99 8.46 9.99
CA TYR A 311 3.15 8.87 10.80
C TYR A 311 4.24 9.51 9.94
N SER A 312 4.62 8.86 8.83
CA SER A 312 5.62 9.40 7.91
C SER A 312 5.20 10.75 7.33
N PHE A 313 3.94 10.86 6.89
CA PHE A 313 3.40 12.10 6.33
C PHE A 313 3.36 13.24 7.36
N THR A 314 2.91 12.97 8.58
CA THR A 314 2.85 13.99 9.64
C THR A 314 4.24 14.53 9.96
N ILE A 315 5.22 13.65 10.21
CA ILE A 315 6.59 14.06 10.50
C ILE A 315 7.19 14.79 9.30
N GLY A 316 7.01 14.23 8.10
CA GLY A 316 7.54 14.80 6.88
C GLY A 316 6.91 16.15 6.53
N LEU A 317 5.60 16.31 6.64
CA LEU A 317 4.89 17.55 6.35
C LEU A 317 5.33 18.68 7.30
N ILE A 318 5.37 18.40 8.62
CA ILE A 318 5.83 19.38 9.60
C ILE A 318 7.30 19.75 9.33
N SER A 319 8.15 18.76 8.97
CA SER A 319 9.54 19.01 8.59
C SER A 319 9.66 19.89 7.35
N VAL A 320 8.80 19.67 6.34
CA VAL A 320 8.76 20.50 5.13
C VAL A 320 8.34 21.93 5.46
N VAL A 321 7.26 22.09 6.23
CA VAL A 321 6.80 23.42 6.66
C VAL A 321 7.90 24.16 7.43
N LEU A 322 8.54 23.49 8.39
CA LEU A 322 9.65 24.05 9.15
C LEU A 322 10.84 24.43 8.23
N ALA A 323 11.15 23.57 7.26
CA ALA A 323 12.23 23.82 6.32
C ALA A 323 11.98 25.08 5.47
N TYR A 324 10.80 25.23 4.90
CA TYR A 324 10.43 26.40 4.11
C TYR A 324 10.37 27.68 4.97
N LEU A 325 9.80 27.57 6.18
CA LEU A 325 9.68 28.68 7.13
C LEU A 325 11.04 29.26 7.52
N LEU A 326 12.05 28.41 7.71
CA LEU A 326 13.39 28.83 8.10
C LEU A 326 14.30 29.16 6.90
N ALA A 327 14.23 28.34 5.84
CA ALA A 327 15.13 28.50 4.70
C ALA A 327 14.83 29.73 3.85
N ILE A 328 13.55 30.12 3.69
CA ILE A 328 13.20 31.26 2.84
C ILE A 328 13.75 32.56 3.44
N PRO A 329 13.45 32.95 4.70
CA PRO A 329 14.02 34.17 5.27
C PRO A 329 15.53 34.15 5.31
N THR A 330 16.13 33.05 5.75
CA THR A 330 17.57 32.94 5.87
C THR A 330 18.27 32.99 4.51
N GLY A 331 17.76 32.34 3.49
CA GLY A 331 18.29 32.36 2.13
C GLY A 331 18.19 33.75 1.48
N ILE A 332 17.11 34.49 1.76
CA ILE A 332 16.96 35.90 1.36
C ILE A 332 18.03 36.77 2.01
N VAL A 333 18.16 36.68 3.33
CA VAL A 333 19.15 37.48 4.07
C VAL A 333 20.58 37.15 3.62
N MET A 334 20.91 35.90 3.39
CA MET A 334 22.21 35.48 2.84
C MET A 334 22.49 36.10 1.48
N ALA A 335 21.48 36.19 0.61
CA ALA A 335 21.65 36.81 -0.71
C ALA A 335 21.85 38.32 -0.63
N LEU A 336 21.09 39.00 0.24
CA LEU A 336 21.20 40.45 0.47
C LEU A 336 22.52 40.84 1.14
N GLU A 337 22.97 40.02 2.10
CA GLU A 337 24.20 40.24 2.86
C GLU A 337 25.38 39.41 2.31
N LYS A 338 25.41 39.22 0.97
CA LYS A 338 26.41 38.42 0.27
C LYS A 338 27.83 38.78 0.73
N ASP A 339 28.64 37.76 1.00
CA ASP A 339 30.03 37.82 1.47
C ASP A 339 30.22 38.41 2.88
N LYS A 340 29.13 38.83 3.57
CA LYS A 340 29.20 39.30 4.98
C LYS A 340 29.03 38.12 5.97
N LEU A 341 29.02 38.43 7.27
CA LEU A 341 29.04 37.44 8.35
C LEU A 341 27.86 36.46 8.27
N ILE A 342 26.63 36.94 8.03
CA ILE A 342 25.42 36.10 7.96
C ILE A 342 25.51 35.14 6.79
N ASP A 343 25.97 35.58 5.63
CA ASP A 343 26.17 34.72 4.47
C ASP A 343 27.25 33.66 4.72
N LYS A 344 28.35 34.03 5.39
CA LYS A 344 29.40 33.07 5.77
C LYS A 344 28.92 32.04 6.77
N LEU A 345 28.14 32.44 7.78
CA LEU A 345 27.52 31.49 8.74
C LEU A 345 26.52 30.56 8.08
N GLY A 346 25.64 31.08 7.23
CA GLY A 346 24.70 30.27 6.46
C GLY A 346 25.40 29.29 5.50
N THR A 347 26.49 29.76 4.86
CA THR A 347 27.31 28.90 3.99
C THR A 347 28.02 27.81 4.81
N PHE A 348 28.54 28.12 5.98
CA PHE A 348 29.11 27.13 6.89
C PHE A 348 28.09 26.07 7.28
N TYR A 349 26.87 26.48 7.67
CA TYR A 349 25.77 25.53 7.95
C TYR A 349 25.45 24.64 6.75
N ILE A 350 25.32 25.20 5.55
CA ILE A 350 25.05 24.44 4.31
C ILE A 350 26.16 23.40 4.07
N VAL A 351 27.42 23.83 4.15
CA VAL A 351 28.59 22.96 3.95
C VAL A 351 28.64 21.87 5.02
N PHE A 352 28.44 22.22 6.28
CA PHE A 352 28.43 21.25 7.40
C PHE A 352 27.36 20.16 7.20
N ILE A 353 26.11 20.57 6.97
CA ILE A 353 25.00 19.59 6.79
C ILE A 353 25.19 18.75 5.52
N THR A 354 25.78 19.30 4.46
CA THR A 354 26.02 18.57 3.21
C THR A 354 27.21 17.60 3.33
N ALA A 355 28.24 17.96 4.07
CA ALA A 355 29.47 17.17 4.22
C ALA A 355 29.36 16.07 5.28
N VAL A 356 28.58 16.30 6.35
CA VAL A 356 28.40 15.32 7.44
C VAL A 356 27.37 14.28 7.04
N PRO A 357 27.66 12.97 7.18
CA PRO A 357 26.66 11.92 6.94
C PRO A 357 25.40 12.12 7.79
N SER A 358 24.22 11.96 7.17
CA SER A 358 22.93 12.22 7.82
C SER A 358 22.77 11.46 9.15
N LEU A 359 23.22 10.22 9.19
CA LEU A 359 23.17 9.39 10.39
C LEU A 359 23.91 10.05 11.57
N ALA A 360 25.06 10.66 11.32
CA ALA A 360 25.87 11.27 12.39
C ALA A 360 25.16 12.46 13.05
N TYR A 361 24.60 13.39 12.29
CA TYR A 361 23.89 14.53 12.90
C TYR A 361 22.53 14.11 13.50
N ILE A 362 21.84 13.10 12.95
CA ILE A 362 20.61 12.57 13.55
C ILE A 362 20.90 11.98 14.93
N PHE A 363 21.96 11.17 15.09
CA PHE A 363 22.38 10.65 16.40
C PHE A 363 22.84 11.74 17.35
N MET A 364 23.55 12.77 16.86
CA MET A 364 23.93 13.92 17.66
C MET A 364 22.70 14.65 18.21
N PHE A 365 21.70 14.93 17.38
CA PHE A 365 20.45 15.54 17.82
C PHE A 365 19.66 14.65 18.79
N LYS A 366 19.64 13.34 18.54
CA LYS A 366 19.05 12.37 19.47
C LYS A 366 19.71 12.43 20.85
N ALA A 367 21.05 12.46 20.90
CA ALA A 367 21.80 12.54 22.15
C ALA A 367 21.57 13.87 22.87
N ILE A 368 21.65 15.00 22.16
CA ILE A 368 21.38 16.32 22.73
C ILE A 368 19.94 16.40 23.25
N GLY A 369 18.96 15.96 22.45
CA GLY A 369 17.56 15.98 22.82
C GLY A 369 17.25 15.12 24.05
N GLY A 370 17.86 13.93 24.14
CA GLY A 370 17.74 13.08 25.33
C GLY A 370 18.29 13.74 26.59
N ASN A 371 19.41 14.44 26.50
CA ASN A 371 20.01 15.16 27.63
C ASN A 371 19.14 16.32 28.14
N ILE A 372 18.31 16.92 27.30
CA ILE A 372 17.37 17.99 27.69
C ILE A 372 15.96 17.47 27.98
N GLY A 373 15.78 16.12 28.05
CA GLY A 373 14.52 15.49 28.46
C GLY A 373 13.50 15.28 27.34
N LEU A 374 13.88 15.43 26.05
CA LEU A 374 13.00 15.10 24.94
C LEU A 374 12.96 13.57 24.69
N PRO A 375 11.79 13.00 24.35
CA PRO A 375 11.69 11.59 23.99
C PRO A 375 12.56 11.23 22.79
N THR A 376 13.40 10.22 22.94
CA THR A 376 14.34 9.76 21.91
C THR A 376 13.83 8.57 21.10
N THR A 377 12.67 8.02 21.48
CA THR A 377 11.98 6.92 20.79
C THR A 377 10.48 7.17 20.81
N PHE A 378 9.77 6.65 19.80
CA PHE A 378 8.32 6.66 19.76
C PHE A 378 7.76 5.60 20.72
N ASP A 379 6.79 6.01 21.53
CA ASP A 379 5.96 5.13 22.35
C ASP A 379 4.51 5.21 21.84
N MET A 380 3.99 4.08 21.34
CA MET A 380 2.64 4.00 20.78
C MET A 380 1.56 3.85 21.84
N GLU A 381 1.92 3.40 23.04
CA GLU A 381 0.99 3.23 24.14
C GLU A 381 0.67 4.58 24.80
N ASN A 382 1.69 5.45 24.92
CA ASN A 382 1.55 6.77 25.53
C ASN A 382 2.02 7.89 24.58
N PRO A 383 1.32 8.14 23.46
CA PRO A 383 1.78 9.09 22.45
C PRO A 383 1.73 10.53 22.98
N THR A 384 2.87 11.24 22.87
CA THR A 384 2.97 12.66 23.21
C THR A 384 3.46 13.47 22.00
N TRP A 385 3.06 14.73 21.91
CA TRP A 385 3.53 15.60 20.81
C TRP A 385 5.05 15.81 20.82
N MET A 386 5.69 15.72 21.99
CA MET A 386 7.14 15.88 22.15
C MET A 386 7.94 14.83 21.38
N MET A 387 7.37 13.64 21.11
CA MET A 387 8.03 12.59 20.33
C MET A 387 8.28 12.97 18.87
N TYR A 388 7.50 13.92 18.35
CA TYR A 388 7.66 14.41 16.98
C TYR A 388 8.79 15.42 16.83
N VAL A 389 9.22 16.09 17.91
CA VAL A 389 10.19 17.21 17.85
C VAL A 389 11.52 16.77 17.25
N LEU A 390 12.15 15.75 17.81
CA LEU A 390 13.47 15.31 17.35
C LEU A 390 13.45 14.74 15.92
N PRO A 391 12.53 13.87 15.54
CA PRO A 391 12.41 13.40 14.15
C PRO A 391 12.18 14.54 13.16
N VAL A 392 11.26 15.47 13.48
CA VAL A 392 10.95 16.63 12.64
C VAL A 392 12.15 17.53 12.42
N VAL A 393 12.83 17.92 13.50
CA VAL A 393 14.03 18.78 13.40
C VAL A 393 15.12 18.08 12.61
N SER A 394 15.43 16.83 12.94
CA SER A 394 16.46 16.06 12.23
C SER A 394 16.19 15.92 10.73
N LEU A 395 14.93 15.74 10.34
CA LEU A 395 14.53 15.63 8.94
C LEU A 395 14.52 16.99 8.22
N ALA A 396 14.22 18.08 8.93
CA ALA A 396 14.18 19.42 8.36
C ALA A 396 15.58 19.97 8.01
N LEU A 397 16.62 19.64 8.78
CA LEU A 397 17.96 20.21 8.64
C LEU A 397 18.53 20.14 7.21
N PRO A 398 18.58 18.97 6.53
CA PRO A 398 19.12 18.90 5.18
C PRO A 398 18.24 19.66 4.18
N SER A 399 16.92 19.67 4.39
CA SER A 399 15.99 20.43 3.55
C SER A 399 16.18 21.93 3.68
N ILE A 400 16.41 22.44 4.92
CA ILE A 400 16.74 23.84 5.18
C ILE A 400 18.03 24.22 4.43
N ALA A 401 19.10 23.45 4.59
CA ALA A 401 20.37 23.70 3.95
C ALA A 401 20.26 23.76 2.41
N ASN A 402 19.54 22.80 1.83
CA ASN A 402 19.33 22.73 0.39
C ASN A 402 18.51 23.91 -0.14
N LEU A 403 17.40 24.24 0.52
CA LEU A 403 16.55 25.38 0.14
C LEU A 403 17.29 26.72 0.27
N MET A 404 18.02 26.94 1.37
CA MET A 404 18.88 28.12 1.56
C MET A 404 19.89 28.28 0.43
N LYS A 405 20.60 27.20 0.09
CA LYS A 405 21.60 27.16 -0.99
C LYS A 405 20.98 27.58 -2.33
N TRP A 406 19.84 26.96 -2.72
CA TRP A 406 19.23 27.24 -4.00
C TRP A 406 18.57 28.60 -4.06
N LEU A 407 17.86 29.02 -3.00
CA LEU A 407 17.22 30.33 -2.95
C LEU A 407 18.26 31.44 -3.00
N ARG A 408 19.34 31.34 -2.19
CA ARG A 408 20.46 32.29 -2.25
C ARG A 408 21.02 32.40 -3.67
N ARG A 409 21.26 31.28 -4.34
CA ARG A 409 21.78 31.27 -5.70
C ARG A 409 20.79 31.95 -6.68
N TYR A 410 19.54 31.57 -6.67
CA TYR A 410 18.54 32.20 -7.53
C TYR A 410 18.40 33.70 -7.28
N MET A 411 18.43 34.11 -6.04
CA MET A 411 18.40 35.54 -5.69
C MET A 411 19.57 36.29 -6.28
N ILE A 412 20.79 35.80 -6.11
CA ILE A 412 22.00 36.43 -6.64
C ILE A 412 21.97 36.50 -8.17
N ASP A 413 21.52 35.42 -8.83
CA ASP A 413 21.40 35.40 -10.29
C ASP A 413 20.39 36.45 -10.79
N GLN A 414 19.24 36.61 -10.08
CA GLN A 414 18.25 37.62 -10.42
C GLN A 414 18.78 39.05 -10.15
N MET A 415 19.49 39.28 -9.03
CA MET A 415 20.07 40.59 -8.69
C MET A 415 21.06 41.10 -9.75
N ASN A 416 21.74 40.19 -10.43
CA ASN A 416 22.73 40.52 -11.47
C ASN A 416 22.11 40.63 -12.87
N SER A 417 20.83 40.37 -13.04
CA SER A 417 20.15 40.37 -14.34
C SER A 417 19.98 41.77 -14.94
N ASP A 418 19.96 41.88 -16.26
CA ASP A 418 19.85 43.17 -16.95
C ASP A 418 18.54 43.88 -16.71
N TYR A 419 17.44 43.14 -16.55
CA TYR A 419 16.15 43.76 -16.25
C TYR A 419 16.11 44.45 -14.87
N VAL A 420 16.92 43.99 -13.91
CA VAL A 420 17.07 44.63 -12.60
C VAL A 420 17.88 45.91 -12.75
N LYS A 421 18.98 45.92 -13.54
CA LYS A 421 19.73 47.11 -13.87
C LYS A 421 18.85 48.14 -14.59
N PHE A 422 18.01 47.71 -15.52
CA PHE A 422 17.06 48.54 -16.23
C PHE A 422 15.99 49.13 -15.30
N ALA A 423 15.42 48.34 -14.40
CA ALA A 423 14.46 48.81 -13.41
C ALA A 423 15.07 49.87 -12.48
N ARG A 424 16.34 49.70 -12.11
CA ARG A 424 17.08 50.69 -11.29
C ARG A 424 17.35 52.01 -12.04
N SER A 425 17.74 51.95 -13.32
CA SER A 425 17.89 53.13 -14.16
C SER A 425 16.55 53.82 -14.47
N GLY A 426 15.43 53.08 -14.41
CA GLY A 426 14.09 53.62 -14.50
C GLY A 426 13.54 54.26 -13.23
N GLY A 427 14.37 54.38 -12.17
CA GLY A 427 14.04 55.12 -10.95
C GLY A 427 13.21 54.35 -9.91
N LEU A 428 13.06 53.02 -10.05
CA LEU A 428 12.39 52.20 -9.05
C LEU A 428 13.27 52.11 -7.78
N SER A 429 12.61 52.13 -6.63
CA SER A 429 13.31 51.95 -5.34
C SER A 429 13.87 50.54 -5.18
N GLU A 430 14.96 50.34 -4.43
CA GLU A 430 15.57 49.05 -4.20
C GLU A 430 14.59 48.05 -3.55
N GLY A 431 13.67 48.52 -2.68
CA GLY A 431 12.63 47.69 -2.09
C GLY A 431 11.57 47.21 -3.09
N GLU A 432 11.23 48.07 -4.08
CA GLU A 432 10.30 47.68 -5.17
C GLU A 432 10.96 46.70 -6.13
N ILE A 433 12.22 46.97 -6.50
CA ILE A 433 13.03 46.08 -7.34
C ILE A 433 13.15 44.71 -6.68
N PHE A 434 13.50 44.69 -5.39
CA PHE A 434 13.61 43.47 -4.62
C PHE A 434 12.31 42.66 -4.64
N ARG A 435 11.19 43.27 -4.22
CA ARG A 435 9.93 42.57 -4.02
C ARG A 435 9.25 42.20 -5.33
N LYS A 436 9.23 43.11 -6.32
CA LYS A 436 8.47 42.92 -7.58
C LYS A 436 9.26 42.16 -8.65
N HIS A 437 10.59 42.25 -8.64
CA HIS A 437 11.44 41.73 -9.70
C HIS A 437 12.35 40.58 -9.23
N ILE A 438 13.09 40.75 -8.15
CA ILE A 438 14.08 39.74 -7.70
C ILE A 438 13.40 38.59 -7.00
N LEU A 439 12.70 38.84 -5.89
CA LEU A 439 12.10 37.79 -5.06
C LEU A 439 11.04 37.01 -5.83
N LYS A 440 10.18 37.72 -6.57
CA LYS A 440 9.11 37.08 -7.34
C LYS A 440 9.66 36.07 -8.36
N ASN A 441 10.76 36.38 -9.04
CA ASN A 441 11.36 35.50 -10.02
C ASN A 441 12.22 34.40 -9.37
N ALA A 442 12.95 34.72 -8.31
CA ALA A 442 13.79 33.77 -7.61
C ALA A 442 13.02 32.67 -6.86
N ILE A 443 11.78 32.96 -6.44
CA ILE A 443 10.98 31.99 -5.67
C ILE A 443 10.27 30.95 -6.57
N ILE A 444 10.11 31.18 -7.87
CA ILE A 444 9.40 30.30 -8.81
C ILE A 444 9.95 28.85 -8.75
N PRO A 445 11.27 28.59 -8.87
CA PRO A 445 11.81 27.25 -8.80
C PRO A 445 11.60 26.59 -7.43
N VAL A 446 11.57 27.39 -6.36
CA VAL A 446 11.32 26.92 -4.99
C VAL A 446 9.89 26.44 -4.84
N VAL A 447 8.91 27.19 -5.35
CA VAL A 447 7.48 26.83 -5.35
C VAL A 447 7.23 25.58 -6.18
N HIS A 448 7.88 25.45 -7.32
CA HIS A 448 7.80 24.22 -8.14
C HIS A 448 8.16 22.95 -7.35
N GLY A 449 9.11 23.04 -6.41
CA GLY A 449 9.55 21.93 -5.57
C GLY A 449 8.58 21.55 -4.44
N ILE A 450 7.58 22.37 -4.10
CA ILE A 450 6.68 22.12 -2.96
C ILE A 450 5.93 20.79 -3.08
N PRO A 451 5.28 20.45 -4.21
CA PRO A 451 4.57 19.18 -4.31
C PRO A 451 5.47 17.97 -4.13
N ALA A 452 6.69 18.01 -4.67
CA ALA A 452 7.65 16.94 -4.50
C ALA A 452 8.07 16.79 -3.03
N SER A 453 8.25 17.90 -2.31
CA SER A 453 8.57 17.88 -0.88
C SER A 453 7.41 17.32 -0.05
N VAL A 454 6.17 17.77 -0.30
CA VAL A 454 4.98 17.35 0.46
C VAL A 454 4.62 15.89 0.19
N LEU A 455 4.53 15.49 -1.08
CA LEU A 455 4.19 14.09 -1.41
C LEU A 455 5.34 13.14 -1.09
N GLY A 456 6.60 13.59 -1.23
CA GLY A 456 7.77 12.84 -0.79
C GLY A 456 7.78 12.56 0.72
N ALA A 457 7.13 13.41 1.52
CA ALA A 457 6.95 13.15 2.94
C ALA A 457 6.14 11.87 3.24
N MET A 458 5.27 11.43 2.33
CA MET A 458 4.51 10.17 2.48
C MET A 458 5.39 8.93 2.29
N ILE A 459 6.50 9.06 1.58
CA ILE A 459 7.46 7.97 1.37
C ILE A 459 8.17 7.62 2.69
N GLY A 460 8.30 8.62 3.57
CA GLY A 460 8.99 8.50 4.85
C GLY A 460 10.51 8.67 4.75
N ALA A 461 11.10 8.85 5.90
CA ALA A 461 12.54 9.02 6.06
C ALA A 461 13.13 7.80 6.76
N ILE A 462 13.53 6.79 6.00
CA ILE A 462 13.97 5.46 6.52
C ILE A 462 14.98 5.61 7.67
N ILE A 463 16.00 6.45 7.52
CA ILE A 463 17.05 6.61 8.53
C ILE A 463 16.48 7.26 9.80
N THR A 464 15.74 8.35 9.66
CA THR A 464 15.13 9.07 10.79
C THR A 464 14.12 8.18 11.52
N GLU A 465 13.26 7.50 10.78
CA GLU A 465 12.27 6.59 11.36
C GLU A 465 12.91 5.43 12.12
N ARG A 466 14.01 4.86 11.60
CA ARG A 466 14.76 3.81 12.32
C ARG A 466 15.43 4.32 13.58
N VAL A 467 16.08 5.46 13.53
CA VAL A 467 16.81 6.01 14.69
C VAL A 467 15.86 6.36 15.83
N TYR A 468 14.68 6.92 15.52
CA TYR A 468 13.68 7.32 16.52
C TYR A 468 12.59 6.27 16.76
N VAL A 469 12.68 5.10 16.10
CA VAL A 469 11.71 3.99 16.21
C VAL A 469 10.28 4.43 15.84
N VAL A 470 10.17 5.29 14.81
CA VAL A 470 8.86 5.72 14.30
C VAL A 470 8.20 4.57 13.55
N PRO A 471 6.91 4.25 13.80
CA PRO A 471 6.20 3.19 13.10
C PRO A 471 5.70 3.63 11.71
N GLY A 472 6.61 4.23 10.92
CA GLY A 472 6.31 4.85 9.63
C GLY A 472 6.44 3.92 8.43
N ALA A 473 6.13 4.48 7.25
CA ALA A 473 6.18 3.78 5.96
C ALA A 473 7.61 3.56 5.43
N GLY A 474 8.58 4.40 5.85
CA GLY A 474 9.95 4.33 5.36
C GLY A 474 10.66 3.00 5.65
N ASN A 475 10.30 2.33 6.75
CA ASN A 475 10.84 1.02 7.09
C ASN A 475 10.17 -0.15 6.36
N LEU A 476 8.99 0.06 5.75
CA LEU A 476 8.20 -1.02 5.18
C LEU A 476 8.93 -1.68 4.01
N LEU A 477 9.43 -0.90 3.06
CA LEU A 477 10.18 -1.42 1.90
C LEU A 477 11.45 -2.15 2.32
N THR A 478 12.22 -1.59 3.26
CA THR A 478 13.47 -2.20 3.73
C THR A 478 13.22 -3.54 4.44
N ASN A 479 12.17 -3.59 5.27
CA ASN A 479 11.78 -4.81 5.96
C ASN A 479 11.29 -5.86 4.97
N ALA A 480 10.55 -5.45 3.93
CA ALA A 480 10.07 -6.33 2.88
C ALA A 480 11.22 -6.95 2.07
N ILE A 481 12.25 -6.16 1.72
CA ILE A 481 13.45 -6.65 1.04
C ILE A 481 14.16 -7.71 1.90
N ASN A 482 14.38 -7.42 3.19
CA ASN A 482 15.05 -8.35 4.11
C ASN A 482 14.23 -9.61 4.41
N ALA A 483 12.92 -9.57 4.19
CA ALA A 483 12.01 -10.69 4.42
C ALA A 483 11.57 -11.38 3.13
N TYR A 484 12.10 -10.98 1.97
CA TYR A 484 11.72 -11.48 0.65
C TYR A 484 10.21 -11.36 0.37
N ASP A 485 9.58 -10.29 0.88
CA ASP A 485 8.16 -10.02 0.68
C ASP A 485 7.93 -9.32 -0.66
N ASN A 486 7.89 -10.11 -1.72
CA ASN A 486 7.82 -9.61 -3.09
C ASN A 486 6.55 -8.78 -3.34
N GLY A 487 5.42 -9.14 -2.73
CA GLY A 487 4.17 -8.38 -2.84
C GLY A 487 4.32 -6.96 -2.29
N VAL A 488 4.90 -6.83 -1.09
CA VAL A 488 5.16 -5.52 -0.48
C VAL A 488 6.18 -4.71 -1.28
N ILE A 489 7.26 -5.34 -1.78
CA ILE A 489 8.27 -4.63 -2.58
C ILE A 489 7.63 -4.03 -3.83
N VAL A 490 6.85 -4.79 -4.58
CA VAL A 490 6.19 -4.33 -5.82
C VAL A 490 5.14 -3.27 -5.50
N GLY A 491 4.25 -3.53 -4.53
CA GLY A 491 3.16 -2.62 -4.18
C GLY A 491 3.65 -1.27 -3.64
N VAL A 492 4.64 -1.26 -2.74
CA VAL A 492 5.23 -0.01 -2.22
C VAL A 492 5.98 0.74 -3.32
N THR A 493 6.69 0.03 -4.21
CA THR A 493 7.36 0.67 -5.35
C THR A 493 6.36 1.34 -6.29
N LEU A 494 5.25 0.67 -6.60
CA LEU A 494 4.17 1.25 -7.41
C LEU A 494 3.61 2.51 -6.74
N PHE A 495 3.31 2.45 -5.46
CA PHE A 495 2.79 3.59 -4.70
C PHE A 495 3.74 4.78 -4.74
N TYR A 496 5.04 4.57 -4.52
CA TYR A 496 6.04 5.64 -4.57
C TYR A 496 6.25 6.19 -5.99
N ALA A 497 6.19 5.34 -7.00
CA ALA A 497 6.26 5.78 -8.40
C ALA A 497 5.06 6.68 -8.76
N LEU A 498 3.85 6.32 -8.33
CA LEU A 498 2.65 7.13 -8.51
C LEU A 498 2.76 8.48 -7.81
N LEU A 499 3.23 8.51 -6.55
CA LEU A 499 3.45 9.76 -5.82
C LEU A 499 4.48 10.65 -6.53
N THR A 500 5.57 10.07 -7.02
CA THR A 500 6.62 10.80 -7.73
C THR A 500 6.09 11.43 -9.02
N VAL A 501 5.35 10.66 -9.83
CA VAL A 501 4.75 11.18 -11.07
C VAL A 501 3.73 12.28 -10.75
N THR A 502 2.88 12.07 -9.75
CA THR A 502 1.89 13.07 -9.32
C THR A 502 2.56 14.35 -8.84
N SER A 503 3.66 14.25 -8.07
CA SER A 503 4.40 15.41 -7.57
C SER A 503 4.99 16.26 -8.70
N VAL A 504 5.52 15.62 -9.75
CA VAL A 504 6.06 16.32 -10.93
C VAL A 504 4.95 17.05 -11.68
N ILE A 505 3.80 16.39 -11.89
CA ILE A 505 2.65 17.01 -12.57
C ILE A 505 2.12 18.22 -11.79
N LEU A 506 1.97 18.08 -10.47
CA LEU A 506 1.55 19.19 -9.60
C LEU A 506 2.57 20.33 -9.57
N GLY A 507 3.87 20.00 -9.59
CA GLY A 507 4.94 20.99 -9.71
C GLY A 507 4.84 21.81 -10.99
N ASP A 508 4.64 21.15 -12.13
CA ASP A 508 4.44 21.82 -13.42
C ASP A 508 3.19 22.73 -13.41
N VAL A 509 2.10 22.27 -12.79
CA VAL A 509 0.88 23.07 -12.65
C VAL A 509 1.13 24.31 -11.80
N LEU A 510 1.74 24.17 -10.63
CA LEU A 510 2.06 25.30 -9.74
C LEU A 510 3.01 26.29 -10.42
N MET A 511 4.01 25.80 -11.14
CA MET A 511 4.93 26.66 -11.88
C MET A 511 4.20 27.49 -12.93
N SER A 512 3.24 26.89 -13.67
CA SER A 512 2.43 27.62 -14.66
C SER A 512 1.49 28.65 -14.04
N MET A 513 1.03 28.42 -12.82
CA MET A 513 0.22 29.40 -12.09
C MET A 513 1.03 30.60 -11.60
N MET A 514 2.30 30.38 -11.24
CA MET A 514 3.19 31.41 -10.74
C MET A 514 3.84 32.25 -11.84
N ASP A 515 4.16 31.63 -12.99
CA ASP A 515 4.76 32.31 -14.13
C ASP A 515 3.86 32.26 -15.37
N PRO A 516 3.13 33.34 -15.66
CA PRO A 516 2.23 33.41 -16.83
C PRO A 516 2.96 33.34 -18.19
N ARG A 517 4.30 33.44 -18.21
CA ARG A 517 5.10 33.28 -19.44
C ARG A 517 5.22 31.82 -19.86
N ILE A 518 4.99 30.91 -18.91
CA ILE A 518 4.99 29.46 -19.17
C ILE A 518 3.64 29.09 -19.76
N SER A 519 3.53 29.16 -21.08
CA SER A 519 2.33 28.66 -21.77
C SER A 519 2.56 27.22 -22.24
N PHE A 520 1.75 26.28 -21.75
CA PHE A 520 1.74 24.89 -22.23
C PHE A 520 1.05 24.72 -23.58
N THR A 521 0.82 25.80 -24.31
CA THR A 521 0.34 25.76 -25.69
C THR A 521 1.54 25.51 -26.59
N SER A 522 1.63 24.29 -27.17
CA SER A 522 2.55 23.99 -28.25
C SER A 522 2.20 24.82 -29.49
N LYS A 523 2.67 26.05 -29.60
CA LYS A 523 2.97 26.57 -30.92
C LYS A 523 4.28 25.90 -31.32
N ALA A 524 4.19 24.96 -32.25
CA ALA A 524 5.33 24.45 -32.94
C ALA A 524 6.15 25.65 -33.46
N ARG A 525 7.42 25.72 -33.05
CA ARG A 525 8.43 26.42 -33.82
C ARG A 525 9.05 25.44 -34.76
#